data_816fa622f0b4537b268ecca46cd3d707
#
_entry.id   816fa622f0b4537b268ecca46cd3d707
#
_cell.length_a   1.000
_cell.length_b   1.000
_cell.length_c   1.000
_cell.angle_alpha   90.00
_cell.angle_beta   90.00
_cell.angle_gamma   90.00
#
_symmetry.space_group_name_H-M   'P 1'
#
loop_
_entity.id
_entity.type
_entity.pdbx_description
1 polymer ?
#
loop_
_entity_poly.entity_id
_entity_poly.type
_entity_poly.pdbx_seq_one_letter_code
_entity_poly.pdbx_strand_id
1 'polypeptide(L)'
;MIGPQAQESFEQIFFAAARTRLVTDPLHACEITAAPGERARGEHAVLLTISSMQFRLLLLLHIKDDEATRAYYLGGVQGALVDAFMEFGNLCCGAMNQHLLEHFPDLGMSTPYSLDSQCLQHLRELKPDYVKSYALTIDGAVQLGATLCVCTHSPLDFVAAQVQLSAAHESAGELELF
;
A
#
# COMPACT_ATOMS: atom_id res chain seq x y z
N MET A 1 -1.13 -21.03 -5.28
CA MET A 1 -2.55 -20.94 -4.76
C MET A 1 -2.50 -20.33 -3.36
N ILE A 2 -3.25 -19.27 -3.13
CA ILE A 2 -3.31 -18.54 -1.85
C ILE A 2 -4.55 -18.94 -1.05
N GLY A 3 -4.37 -19.28 0.24
CA GLY A 3 -5.46 -19.63 1.16
C GLY A 3 -6.29 -18.42 1.58
N PRO A 4 -7.55 -18.62 2.02
CA PRO A 4 -8.42 -17.53 2.47
C PRO A 4 -7.85 -16.74 3.64
N GLN A 5 -7.16 -17.40 4.58
CA GLN A 5 -6.53 -16.77 5.75
C GLN A 5 -5.39 -15.84 5.33
N ALA A 6 -4.58 -16.26 4.35
CA ALA A 6 -3.51 -15.42 3.81
C ALA A 6 -4.07 -14.20 3.06
N GLN A 7 -5.17 -14.35 2.30
CA GLN A 7 -5.85 -13.23 1.65
C GLN A 7 -6.31 -12.20 2.66
N GLU A 8 -7.02 -12.64 3.71
CA GLU A 8 -7.48 -11.77 4.79
C GLU A 8 -6.31 -11.12 5.53
N SER A 9 -5.23 -11.86 5.79
CA SER A 9 -4.02 -11.33 6.44
C SER A 9 -3.35 -10.23 5.62
N PHE A 10 -3.21 -10.39 4.31
CA PHE A 10 -2.70 -9.32 3.44
C PHE A 10 -3.60 -8.07 3.47
N GLU A 11 -4.94 -8.26 3.48
CA GLU A 11 -5.88 -7.13 3.59
C GLU A 11 -5.73 -6.39 4.92
N GLN A 12 -5.69 -7.12 6.03
CA GLN A 12 -5.56 -6.52 7.38
C GLN A 12 -4.24 -5.77 7.53
N ILE A 13 -3.13 -6.34 7.08
CA ILE A 13 -1.81 -5.70 7.08
C ILE A 13 -1.84 -4.41 6.23
N PHE A 14 -2.42 -4.47 5.03
CA PHE A 14 -2.56 -3.29 4.19
C PHE A 14 -3.42 -2.22 4.85
N PHE A 15 -4.58 -2.57 5.42
CA PHE A 15 -5.48 -1.61 6.05
C PHE A 15 -4.82 -0.89 7.24
N ALA A 16 -4.05 -1.62 8.03
CA ALA A 16 -3.30 -1.04 9.13
C ALA A 16 -2.21 -0.08 8.62
N ALA A 17 -1.43 -0.51 7.63
CA ALA A 17 -0.39 0.31 7.01
C ALA A 17 -0.97 1.57 6.34
N ALA A 18 -2.08 1.44 5.60
CA ALA A 18 -2.73 2.57 4.94
C ALA A 18 -3.23 3.62 5.94
N ARG A 19 -3.90 3.18 7.02
CA ARG A 19 -4.41 4.09 8.06
C ARG A 19 -3.32 4.83 8.82
N THR A 20 -2.12 4.26 8.91
CA THR A 20 -1.00 4.86 9.66
C THR A 20 -0.02 5.62 8.78
N ARG A 21 0.07 5.33 7.49
CA ARG A 21 1.11 5.87 6.61
C ARG A 21 0.59 6.69 5.43
N LEU A 22 -0.69 6.52 5.02
CA LEU A 22 -1.30 7.36 3.99
C LEU A 22 -2.07 8.54 4.58
N VAL A 23 -2.29 8.56 5.88
CA VAL A 23 -2.94 9.65 6.61
C VAL A 23 -1.86 10.55 7.21
N THR A 24 -1.90 11.85 6.86
CA THR A 24 -0.88 12.82 7.31
C THR A 24 -1.18 13.39 8.70
N ASP A 25 -2.46 13.45 9.09
CA ASP A 25 -2.90 13.87 10.42
C ASP A 25 -3.56 12.68 11.14
N PRO A 26 -3.04 12.22 12.28
CA PRO A 26 -3.58 11.08 13.01
C PRO A 26 -5.03 11.26 13.52
N LEU A 27 -5.56 12.47 13.49
CA LEU A 27 -6.97 12.75 13.82
C LEU A 27 -7.93 12.49 12.66
N HIS A 28 -7.42 12.37 11.43
CA HIS A 28 -8.24 12.13 10.26
C HIS A 28 -8.59 10.64 10.14
N ALA A 29 -9.87 10.37 9.92
CA ALA A 29 -10.35 9.02 9.67
C ALA A 29 -9.97 8.55 8.25
N CYS A 30 -9.60 7.28 8.10
CA CYS A 30 -9.41 6.63 6.82
C CYS A 30 -10.38 5.47 6.68
N GLU A 31 -11.40 5.65 5.86
CA GLU A 31 -12.36 4.62 5.48
C GLU A 31 -11.82 3.84 4.29
N ILE A 32 -11.82 2.51 4.38
CA ILE A 32 -11.35 1.63 3.30
C ILE A 32 -12.49 0.68 2.95
N THR A 33 -12.90 0.71 1.69
CA THR A 33 -13.97 -0.14 1.17
C THR A 33 -13.50 -0.90 -0.06
N ALA A 34 -14.00 -2.13 -0.24
CA ALA A 34 -13.72 -2.86 -1.47
C ALA A 34 -14.36 -2.12 -2.66
N ALA A 35 -13.60 -1.96 -3.73
CA ALA A 35 -14.05 -1.28 -4.93
C ALA A 35 -13.74 -2.12 -6.18
N PRO A 36 -14.61 -2.08 -7.22
CA PRO A 36 -14.23 -2.62 -8.51
C PRO A 36 -13.00 -1.89 -9.05
N GLY A 37 -12.09 -2.61 -9.70
CA GLY A 37 -10.80 -2.07 -10.14
C GLY A 37 -10.87 -0.77 -10.97
N GLU A 38 -11.99 -0.53 -11.67
CA GLU A 38 -12.19 0.72 -12.43
C GLU A 38 -12.44 1.95 -11.55
N ARG A 39 -13.08 1.78 -10.38
CA ARG A 39 -13.33 2.89 -9.44
C ARG A 39 -12.11 3.22 -8.59
N ALA A 40 -11.18 2.28 -8.44
CA ALA A 40 -9.93 2.50 -7.71
C ALA A 40 -8.85 3.18 -8.56
N ARG A 41 -9.09 3.40 -9.86
CA ARG A 41 -8.12 3.97 -10.79
C ARG A 41 -8.08 5.49 -10.69
N GLY A 42 -6.88 6.03 -10.42
CA GLY A 42 -6.54 7.42 -10.64
C GLY A 42 -5.85 7.62 -11.98
N GLU A 43 -5.37 8.82 -12.27
CA GLU A 43 -4.60 9.13 -13.48
C GLU A 43 -3.19 8.54 -13.44
N HIS A 44 -2.61 8.47 -12.24
CA HIS A 44 -1.28 7.92 -11.94
C HIS A 44 -1.38 6.78 -10.94
N ALA A 45 -0.46 5.85 -11.06
CA ALA A 45 -0.27 4.79 -10.09
C ALA A 45 1.18 4.75 -9.60
N VAL A 46 1.36 4.59 -8.30
CA VAL A 46 2.67 4.27 -7.70
C VAL A 46 2.69 2.79 -7.38
N LEU A 47 3.68 2.09 -7.89
CA LEU A 47 3.87 0.65 -7.70
C LEU A 47 5.05 0.38 -6.78
N LEU A 48 4.83 -0.50 -5.82
CA LEU A 48 5.85 -1.11 -4.96
C LEU A 48 5.65 -2.62 -4.92
N THR A 49 6.73 -3.32 -4.64
CA THR A 49 6.72 -4.78 -4.61
C THR A 49 7.35 -5.28 -3.32
N ILE A 50 6.72 -6.26 -2.67
CA ILE A 50 7.32 -7.08 -1.62
C ILE A 50 7.45 -8.48 -2.18
N SER A 51 8.64 -9.06 -2.10
CA SER A 51 8.92 -10.38 -2.67
C SER A 51 9.57 -11.28 -1.64
N SER A 52 9.15 -12.55 -1.66
CA SER A 52 9.78 -13.65 -0.96
C SER A 52 10.00 -14.83 -1.93
N MET A 53 10.59 -15.91 -1.46
CA MET A 53 10.67 -17.16 -2.23
C MET A 53 9.29 -17.80 -2.48
N GLN A 54 8.27 -17.45 -1.68
CA GLN A 54 6.94 -18.05 -1.77
C GLN A 54 5.95 -17.22 -2.57
N PHE A 55 6.10 -15.88 -2.58
CA PHE A 55 5.17 -14.97 -3.25
C PHE A 55 5.83 -13.67 -3.71
N ARG A 56 5.10 -12.98 -4.58
CA ARG A 56 5.30 -11.56 -4.90
C ARG A 56 4.00 -10.81 -4.68
N LEU A 57 4.03 -9.81 -3.81
CA LEU A 57 2.96 -8.86 -3.58
C LEU A 57 3.27 -7.55 -4.30
N LEU A 58 2.36 -7.08 -5.13
CA LEU A 58 2.39 -5.75 -5.73
C LEU A 58 1.36 -4.88 -5.01
N LEU A 59 1.81 -3.75 -4.48
CA LEU A 59 0.97 -2.68 -3.96
C LEU A 59 0.93 -1.57 -5.01
N LEU A 60 -0.25 -1.27 -5.53
CA LEU A 60 -0.48 -0.14 -6.43
C LEU A 60 -1.35 0.89 -5.69
N LEU A 61 -0.85 2.11 -5.57
CA LEU A 61 -1.61 3.24 -5.06
C LEU A 61 -2.05 4.10 -6.24
N HIS A 62 -3.35 4.32 -6.35
CA HIS A 62 -3.97 5.09 -7.44
C HIS A 62 -4.24 6.50 -6.94
N ILE A 63 -3.72 7.47 -7.65
CA ILE A 63 -3.74 8.87 -7.27
C ILE A 63 -4.60 9.64 -8.25
N LYS A 64 -5.56 10.39 -7.72
CA LYS A 64 -6.29 11.39 -8.46
C LYS A 64 -5.63 12.75 -8.20
N ASP A 65 -5.18 13.40 -9.25
CA ASP A 65 -4.53 14.71 -9.17
C ASP A 65 -5.60 15.82 -9.14
N ASP A 66 -6.28 15.96 -8.00
CA ASP A 66 -7.27 17.02 -7.77
C ASP A 66 -6.84 17.97 -6.65
N GLU A 67 -7.58 19.07 -6.50
CA GLU A 67 -7.28 20.13 -5.54
C GLU A 67 -7.28 19.61 -4.10
N ALA A 68 -8.22 18.75 -3.72
CA ALA A 68 -8.32 18.20 -2.37
C ALA A 68 -7.09 17.34 -2.03
N THR A 69 -6.69 16.48 -2.96
CA THR A 69 -5.51 15.62 -2.80
C THR A 69 -4.23 16.44 -2.73
N ARG A 70 -4.08 17.45 -3.61
CA ARG A 70 -2.93 18.37 -3.57
C ARG A 70 -2.87 19.17 -2.27
N ALA A 71 -4.00 19.74 -1.82
CA ALA A 71 -4.04 20.49 -0.57
C ALA A 71 -3.66 19.62 0.63
N TYR A 72 -4.12 18.38 0.66
CA TYR A 72 -3.88 17.46 1.75
C TYR A 72 -2.41 17.01 1.84
N TYR A 73 -1.82 16.59 0.72
CA TYR A 73 -0.47 16.01 0.71
C TYR A 73 0.65 17.02 0.48
N LEU A 74 0.38 18.12 -0.21
CA LEU A 74 1.39 19.14 -0.50
C LEU A 74 1.27 20.38 0.40
N GLY A 75 0.13 20.59 1.08
CA GLY A 75 -0.05 21.70 2.03
C GLY A 75 0.22 23.09 1.43
N GLY A 76 0.01 23.26 0.11
CA GLY A 76 0.31 24.52 -0.61
C GLY A 76 1.78 24.64 -1.06
N VAL A 77 2.62 23.66 -0.78
CA VAL A 77 4.00 23.63 -1.30
C VAL A 77 3.99 23.27 -2.80
N GLN A 78 4.82 23.96 -3.58
CA GLN A 78 5.04 23.60 -4.98
C GLN A 78 5.77 22.26 -5.06
N GLY A 79 5.16 21.28 -5.76
CA GLY A 79 5.75 19.95 -5.91
C GLY A 79 4.91 19.05 -6.80
N ALA A 80 5.50 17.95 -7.25
CA ALA A 80 4.78 16.91 -7.98
C ALA A 80 4.07 15.99 -6.98
N LEU A 81 2.74 15.85 -7.11
CA LEU A 81 1.95 14.97 -6.24
C LEU A 81 2.44 13.52 -6.31
N VAL A 82 2.90 13.07 -7.49
CA VAL A 82 3.47 11.73 -7.70
C VAL A 82 4.71 11.51 -6.83
N ASP A 83 5.59 12.50 -6.68
CA ASP A 83 6.80 12.38 -5.85
C ASP A 83 6.43 12.22 -4.37
N ALA A 84 5.45 12.99 -3.89
CA ALA A 84 4.92 12.83 -2.54
C ALA A 84 4.34 11.41 -2.34
N PHE A 85 3.60 10.90 -3.33
CA PHE A 85 3.05 9.54 -3.25
C PHE A 85 4.08 8.42 -3.35
N MET A 86 5.22 8.64 -4.00
CA MET A 86 6.34 7.70 -3.92
C MET A 86 6.85 7.57 -2.48
N GLU A 87 6.95 8.67 -1.73
CA GLU A 87 7.32 8.64 -0.31
C GLU A 87 6.25 7.97 0.55
N PHE A 88 4.98 8.39 0.46
CA PHE A 88 3.90 7.77 1.22
C PHE A 88 3.72 6.30 0.88
N GLY A 89 3.84 5.93 -0.39
CA GLY A 89 3.81 4.55 -0.84
C GLY A 89 4.96 3.73 -0.25
N ASN A 90 6.17 4.28 -0.21
CA ASN A 90 7.33 3.64 0.39
C ASN A 90 7.11 3.40 1.89
N LEU A 91 6.60 4.38 2.62
CA LEU A 91 6.27 4.24 4.04
C LEU A 91 5.17 3.19 4.28
N CYS A 92 4.12 3.19 3.47
CA CYS A 92 3.03 2.23 3.56
C CYS A 92 3.52 0.81 3.26
N CYS A 93 4.27 0.62 2.17
CA CYS A 93 4.84 -0.67 1.80
C CYS A 93 5.86 -1.17 2.84
N GLY A 94 6.67 -0.26 3.41
CA GLY A 94 7.61 -0.55 4.49
C GLY A 94 6.89 -1.05 5.75
N ALA A 95 5.77 -0.42 6.14
CA ALA A 95 4.96 -0.88 7.26
C ALA A 95 4.37 -2.27 6.99
N MET A 96 3.88 -2.53 5.77
CA MET A 96 3.42 -3.87 5.38
C MET A 96 4.56 -4.90 5.45
N ASN A 97 5.75 -4.54 4.96
CA ASN A 97 6.92 -5.41 4.97
C ASN A 97 7.32 -5.80 6.39
N GLN A 98 7.28 -4.85 7.35
CA GLN A 98 7.58 -5.12 8.76
C GLN A 98 6.63 -6.17 9.36
N HIS A 99 5.33 -6.07 9.12
CA HIS A 99 4.38 -7.07 9.60
C HIS A 99 4.57 -8.43 8.91
N LEU A 100 4.88 -8.44 7.64
CA LEU A 100 5.12 -9.68 6.89
C LEU A 100 6.41 -10.38 7.31
N LEU A 101 7.44 -9.65 7.80
CA LEU A 101 8.69 -10.23 8.32
C LEU A 101 8.48 -11.19 9.51
N GLU A 102 7.39 -11.03 10.26
CA GLU A 102 7.03 -11.96 11.34
C GLU A 102 6.72 -13.37 10.82
N HIS A 103 6.34 -13.47 9.55
CA HIS A 103 5.94 -14.74 8.90
C HIS A 103 6.93 -15.21 7.82
N PHE A 104 7.64 -14.26 7.20
CA PHE A 104 8.53 -14.52 6.06
C PHE A 104 9.88 -13.82 6.27
N PRO A 105 10.93 -14.55 6.69
CA PRO A 105 12.22 -13.92 6.98
C PRO A 105 13.04 -13.52 5.74
N ASP A 106 12.60 -13.92 4.55
CA ASP A 106 13.30 -13.75 3.26
C ASP A 106 12.74 -12.61 2.40
N LEU A 107 12.11 -11.59 3.03
CA LEU A 107 11.47 -10.50 2.30
C LEU A 107 12.45 -9.48 1.72
N GLY A 108 12.18 -9.08 0.49
CA GLY A 108 12.78 -7.93 -0.16
C GLY A 108 11.71 -6.94 -0.63
N MET A 109 12.00 -5.65 -0.54
CA MET A 109 11.11 -4.59 -0.99
C MET A 109 11.76 -3.79 -2.12
N SER A 110 10.98 -3.45 -3.17
CA SER A 110 11.45 -2.57 -4.23
C SER A 110 11.43 -1.09 -3.81
N THR A 111 12.17 -0.25 -4.53
CA THR A 111 11.89 1.19 -4.54
C THR A 111 10.58 1.47 -5.26
N PRO A 112 9.85 2.56 -4.91
CA PRO A 112 8.64 2.96 -5.61
C PRO A 112 8.96 3.46 -7.02
N TYR A 113 8.03 3.26 -7.94
CA TYR A 113 8.06 3.89 -9.25
C TYR A 113 6.65 4.21 -9.74
N SER A 114 6.53 5.31 -10.51
CA SER A 114 5.26 5.73 -11.06
C SER A 114 4.98 5.05 -12.39
N LEU A 115 3.71 4.75 -12.62
CA LEU A 115 3.20 4.13 -13.83
C LEU A 115 1.98 4.93 -14.32
N ASP A 116 1.77 4.91 -15.64
CA ASP A 116 0.47 5.27 -16.19
C ASP A 116 -0.57 4.22 -15.78
N SER A 117 -1.74 4.68 -15.37
CA SER A 117 -2.82 3.78 -14.91
C SER A 117 -3.27 2.79 -15.98
N GLN A 118 -3.00 3.03 -17.25
CA GLN A 118 -3.30 2.09 -18.34
C GLN A 118 -2.55 0.76 -18.19
N CYS A 119 -1.39 0.74 -17.54
CA CYS A 119 -0.63 -0.50 -17.32
C CYS A 119 -1.40 -1.52 -16.45
N LEU A 120 -2.40 -1.08 -15.69
CA LEU A 120 -3.20 -1.95 -14.82
C LEU A 120 -4.01 -3.01 -15.58
N GLN A 121 -4.34 -2.75 -16.86
CA GLN A 121 -4.99 -3.75 -17.72
C GLN A 121 -4.14 -5.01 -17.89
N HIS A 122 -2.80 -4.89 -17.76
CA HIS A 122 -1.84 -5.98 -17.89
C HIS A 122 -1.60 -6.76 -16.60
N LEU A 123 -2.18 -6.37 -15.46
CA LEU A 123 -2.04 -7.13 -14.22
C LEU A 123 -2.46 -8.59 -14.34
N ARG A 124 -3.46 -8.87 -15.17
CA ARG A 124 -3.94 -10.24 -15.42
C ARG A 124 -2.91 -11.12 -16.14
N GLU A 125 -2.00 -10.52 -16.89
CA GLU A 125 -0.93 -11.24 -17.59
C GLU A 125 0.09 -11.85 -16.61
N LEU A 126 0.20 -11.28 -15.40
CA LEU A 126 0.99 -11.83 -14.30
C LEU A 126 0.40 -13.13 -13.73
N LYS A 127 -0.83 -13.50 -14.13
CA LYS A 127 -1.59 -14.65 -13.61
C LYS A 127 -1.63 -14.67 -12.08
N PRO A 128 -2.07 -13.59 -11.45
CA PRO A 128 -2.08 -13.50 -10.00
C PRO A 128 -3.08 -14.49 -9.39
N ASP A 129 -2.72 -15.02 -8.22
CA ASP A 129 -3.63 -15.85 -7.42
C ASP A 129 -4.66 -15.02 -6.65
N TYR A 130 -4.37 -13.74 -6.42
CA TYR A 130 -5.25 -12.81 -5.73
C TYR A 130 -5.08 -11.38 -6.26
N VAL A 131 -6.20 -10.73 -6.58
CA VAL A 131 -6.25 -9.29 -6.92
C VAL A 131 -7.48 -8.68 -6.28
N LYS A 132 -7.30 -7.64 -5.50
CA LYS A 132 -8.41 -6.90 -4.92
C LYS A 132 -8.10 -5.41 -4.88
N SER A 133 -9.09 -4.60 -5.23
CA SER A 133 -8.97 -3.15 -5.25
C SER A 133 -9.86 -2.53 -4.18
N TYR A 134 -9.40 -1.38 -3.67
CA TYR A 134 -10.03 -0.63 -2.58
C TYR A 134 -10.14 0.84 -2.93
N ALA A 135 -11.20 1.46 -2.47
CA ALA A 135 -11.33 2.90 -2.37
C ALA A 135 -11.00 3.33 -0.93
N LEU A 136 -10.15 4.34 -0.80
CA LEU A 136 -9.79 4.95 0.48
C LEU A 136 -10.35 6.37 0.50
N THR A 137 -11.07 6.70 1.56
CA THR A 137 -11.58 8.06 1.80
C THR A 137 -10.96 8.58 3.08
N ILE A 138 -10.16 9.65 2.98
CA ILE A 138 -9.50 10.28 4.12
C ILE A 138 -10.23 11.57 4.45
N ASP A 139 -10.66 11.69 5.70
CA ASP A 139 -11.41 12.84 6.25
C ASP A 139 -12.63 13.24 5.39
N GLY A 140 -13.26 12.28 4.74
CA GLY A 140 -14.42 12.49 3.87
C GLY A 140 -14.15 13.27 2.57
N ALA A 141 -12.93 13.76 2.35
CA ALA A 141 -12.59 14.68 1.26
C ALA A 141 -11.59 14.07 0.24
N VAL A 142 -10.51 13.45 0.71
CA VAL A 142 -9.47 12.91 -0.17
C VAL A 142 -9.83 11.50 -0.61
N GLN A 143 -9.81 11.28 -1.92
CA GLN A 143 -10.14 9.99 -2.53
C GLN A 143 -8.91 9.35 -3.15
N LEU A 144 -8.52 8.20 -2.65
CA LEU A 144 -7.44 7.39 -3.20
C LEU A 144 -7.95 6.02 -3.61
N GLY A 145 -7.19 5.32 -4.44
CA GLY A 145 -7.39 3.91 -4.71
C GLY A 145 -6.17 3.10 -4.32
N ALA A 146 -6.37 1.82 -4.07
CA ALA A 146 -5.29 0.86 -3.91
C ALA A 146 -5.65 -0.46 -4.57
N THR A 147 -4.65 -1.17 -5.06
CA THR A 147 -4.82 -2.55 -5.55
C THR A 147 -3.72 -3.42 -4.96
N LEU A 148 -4.13 -4.50 -4.31
CA LEU A 148 -3.26 -5.59 -3.92
C LEU A 148 -3.30 -6.66 -5.00
N CYS A 149 -2.13 -7.08 -5.48
CA CYS A 149 -1.98 -8.16 -6.45
C CYS A 149 -0.93 -9.14 -5.94
N VAL A 150 -1.31 -10.38 -5.68
CA VAL A 150 -0.42 -11.42 -5.14
C VAL A 150 -0.27 -12.55 -6.14
N CYS A 151 0.98 -12.84 -6.49
CA CYS A 151 1.38 -14.00 -7.27
C CYS A 151 2.12 -14.97 -6.36
N THR A 152 1.67 -16.22 -6.25
CA THR A 152 2.33 -17.22 -5.41
C THR A 152 3.16 -18.17 -6.23
N HIS A 153 4.31 -18.59 -5.68
CA HIS A 153 5.21 -19.58 -6.29
C HIS A 153 5.03 -20.97 -5.65
N SER A 154 4.39 -21.02 -4.48
CA SER A 154 4.03 -22.23 -3.74
C SER A 154 2.69 -22.03 -3.03
N PRO A 155 2.03 -23.08 -2.51
CA PRO A 155 0.86 -22.89 -1.66
C PRO A 155 1.19 -21.96 -0.49
N LEU A 156 0.35 -20.94 -0.29
CA LEU A 156 0.58 -19.90 0.69
C LEU A 156 -0.63 -19.78 1.61
N ASP A 157 -0.41 -19.97 2.90
CA ASP A 157 -1.40 -19.68 3.93
C ASP A 157 -0.69 -19.24 5.21
N PHE A 158 -1.20 -18.19 5.86
CA PHE A 158 -0.71 -17.68 7.15
C PHE A 158 -1.79 -16.82 7.77
N VAL A 159 -1.72 -16.64 9.08
CA VAL A 159 -2.61 -15.77 9.84
C VAL A 159 -1.78 -14.66 10.46
N ALA A 160 -2.01 -13.43 10.00
CA ALA A 160 -1.43 -12.26 10.66
C ALA A 160 -2.02 -12.15 12.07
N ALA A 161 -1.16 -11.97 13.09
CA ALA A 161 -1.62 -11.55 14.39
C ALA A 161 -2.44 -10.26 14.24
N GLN A 162 -3.50 -10.07 15.05
CA GLN A 162 -4.30 -8.84 14.97
C GLN A 162 -3.37 -7.63 15.05
N VAL A 163 -3.27 -6.91 13.96
CA VAL A 163 -2.42 -5.71 13.86
C VAL A 163 -3.07 -4.66 14.75
N GLN A 164 -2.63 -4.57 16.00
CA GLN A 164 -3.02 -3.48 16.87
C GLN A 164 -2.40 -2.20 16.29
N LEU A 165 -3.24 -1.20 16.02
CA LEU A 165 -2.84 0.15 15.65
C LEU A 165 -2.14 0.81 16.86
N SER A 166 -0.93 0.35 17.20
CA SER A 166 -0.09 1.10 18.12
C SER A 166 0.56 2.22 17.32
N ALA A 167 0.17 3.45 17.62
CA ALA A 167 0.94 4.64 17.27
C ALA A 167 2.27 4.60 18.07
N ALA A 168 3.17 3.72 17.68
CA ALA A 168 4.51 3.73 18.21
C ALA A 168 5.24 4.89 17.52
N HIS A 169 5.55 5.92 18.29
CA HIS A 169 6.58 6.89 17.96
C HIS A 169 7.88 6.10 17.69
N GLU A 170 8.23 5.91 16.45
CA GLU A 170 9.61 5.57 16.10
C GLU A 170 10.45 6.81 16.39
N SER A 171 11.19 6.79 17.50
CA SER A 171 12.28 7.70 17.73
C SER A 171 13.25 7.59 16.55
N ALA A 172 13.55 8.73 15.92
CA ALA A 172 14.59 8.83 14.91
C ALA A 172 15.87 8.16 15.46
N GLY A 173 16.32 7.11 14.78
CA GLY A 173 17.57 6.47 15.13
C GLY A 173 18.70 7.47 14.99
N GLU A 174 19.36 7.81 16.08
CA GLU A 174 20.63 8.49 16.06
C GLU A 174 21.63 7.60 15.30
N LEU A 175 22.13 8.13 14.19
CA LEU A 175 23.30 7.59 13.51
C LEU A 175 24.50 7.79 14.42
N GLU A 176 24.89 6.78 15.19
CA GLU A 176 26.23 6.75 15.80
C GLU A 176 27.25 6.53 14.67
N LEU A 177 27.96 7.59 14.34
CA LEU A 177 29.15 7.55 13.49
C LEU A 177 30.32 6.94 14.28
N PHE A 178 30.77 5.76 13.84
CA PHE A 178 32.08 5.22 14.16
C PHE A 178 33.07 5.54 13.05
#